data_abdffdf09df0f8f038ebddccaddff33f
#
_entry.id   abdffdf09df0f8f038ebddccaddff33f
#
_cell.length_a   1.000
_cell.length_b   1.000
_cell.length_c   1.000
_cell.angle_alpha   90.00
_cell.angle_beta   90.00
_cell.angle_gamma   90.00
#
_symmetry.space_group_name_H-M   'P 1'
#
loop_
_entity.id
_entity.type
_entity.pdbx_description
1 polymer ?
#
loop_
_entity_poly.entity_id
_entity_poly.type
_entity_poly.pdbx_seq_one_letter_code
_entity_poly.pdbx_strand_id
1 'polypeptide(L)'
;MWRAYGGNSGVAIIFKQDFFNKIYNQYGLDFSSVAYLHENELKEEINHLALTISENIEQIKSLSTQHLSFYLFNVFRFSALCNKHIGFDEEKEWRLIAIASQNIKNDLISHEIETIRGIPQNILKIRLNGIALDNLLFKDMIHKIIIGPCLYPTTIRNSIATALNDIGVKDPKEIIHNSHIPLRVNS
;
A
#
# COMPACT_ATOMS: atom_id res chain seq x y z
N MET A 1 -3.06 -15.71 -1.90
CA MET A 1 -2.73 -14.44 -2.61
C MET A 1 -2.90 -14.56 -4.13
N TRP A 2 -2.15 -15.36 -4.89
CA TRP A 2 -2.28 -15.44 -6.37
C TRP A 2 -3.70 -15.71 -6.87
N ARG A 3 -4.45 -16.60 -6.20
CA ARG A 3 -5.83 -16.92 -6.60
C ARG A 3 -6.79 -15.76 -6.45
N ALA A 4 -6.59 -14.92 -5.46
CA ALA A 4 -7.49 -13.80 -5.19
C ALA A 4 -7.18 -12.58 -6.06
N TYR A 5 -5.90 -12.30 -6.33
CA TYR A 5 -5.46 -11.05 -6.93
C TYR A 5 -4.72 -11.20 -8.25
N GLY A 6 -4.07 -12.34 -8.49
CA GLY A 6 -3.20 -12.54 -9.66
C GLY A 6 -3.91 -12.98 -10.93
N GLY A 7 -5.10 -13.53 -10.84
CA GLY A 7 -5.76 -14.13 -12.00
C GLY A 7 -4.85 -15.14 -12.71
N ASN A 8 -4.92 -15.15 -14.05
CA ASN A 8 -4.13 -16.07 -14.89
C ASN A 8 -2.81 -15.48 -15.40
N SER A 9 -2.45 -14.27 -14.98
CA SER A 9 -1.25 -13.55 -15.48
C SER A 9 -0.69 -12.55 -14.48
N GLY A 10 -1.00 -12.71 -13.18
CA GLY A 10 -0.58 -11.80 -12.15
C GLY A 10 0.92 -11.82 -11.90
N VAL A 11 1.47 -10.67 -11.52
CA VAL A 11 2.85 -10.53 -11.06
C VAL A 11 2.88 -9.91 -9.67
N ALA A 12 3.89 -10.24 -8.86
CA ALA A 12 4.18 -9.56 -7.61
C ALA A 12 5.48 -8.77 -7.77
N ILE A 13 5.45 -7.50 -7.38
CA ILE A 13 6.64 -6.64 -7.34
C ILE A 13 7.07 -6.54 -5.87
N ILE A 14 8.31 -6.90 -5.60
CA ILE A 14 8.93 -6.80 -4.29
C ILE A 14 9.82 -5.58 -4.30
N PHE A 15 9.52 -4.63 -3.43
CA PHE A 15 10.32 -3.43 -3.24
C PHE A 15 11.40 -3.66 -2.19
N LYS A 16 12.49 -2.89 -2.30
CA LYS A 16 13.51 -2.80 -1.25
C LYS A 16 12.92 -2.10 -0.03
N GLN A 17 13.33 -2.51 1.16
CA GLN A 17 12.82 -1.95 2.42
C GLN A 17 13.04 -0.43 2.52
N ASP A 18 14.17 0.07 2.04
CA ASP A 18 14.51 1.50 2.06
C ASP A 18 13.50 2.39 1.33
N PHE A 19 12.75 1.83 0.38
CA PHE A 19 11.68 2.53 -0.31
C PHE A 19 10.62 3.04 0.68
N PHE A 20 10.14 2.17 1.56
CA PHE A 20 9.10 2.52 2.52
C PHE A 20 9.60 3.52 3.57
N ASN A 21 10.86 3.38 4.01
CA ASN A 21 11.47 4.31 4.95
C ASN A 21 11.62 5.72 4.37
N LYS A 22 11.83 5.85 3.07
CA LYS A 22 11.96 7.15 2.39
C LYS A 22 10.62 7.82 2.10
N ILE A 23 9.57 7.05 1.84
CA ILE A 23 8.21 7.59 1.63
C ILE A 23 7.57 7.99 2.95
N TYR A 24 7.88 7.27 4.04
CA TYR A 24 7.35 7.55 5.36
C TYR A 24 7.84 8.91 5.86
N ASN A 25 6.94 9.76 6.33
CA ASN A 25 7.17 11.09 6.92
C ASN A 25 7.52 12.26 5.99
N GLN A 26 7.85 12.05 4.70
CA GLN A 26 8.26 13.19 3.87
C GLN A 26 7.14 13.84 3.06
N TYR A 27 6.03 13.11 2.82
CA TYR A 27 5.08 13.52 1.78
C TYR A 27 3.60 13.54 2.23
N GLY A 28 3.33 13.52 3.53
CA GLY A 28 1.95 13.42 4.02
C GLY A 28 1.29 12.08 3.69
N LEU A 29 2.10 11.04 3.52
CA LEU A 29 1.67 9.67 3.36
C LEU A 29 1.90 8.92 4.67
N ASP A 30 0.84 8.29 5.16
CA ASP A 30 0.94 7.40 6.31
C ASP A 30 1.14 5.96 5.83
N PHE A 31 1.99 5.22 6.50
CA PHE A 31 2.26 3.81 6.23
C PHE A 31 1.97 2.98 7.47
N SER A 32 1.02 2.06 7.38
CA SER A 32 0.57 1.27 8.54
C SER A 32 0.33 -0.18 8.16
N SER A 33 0.64 -1.08 9.10
CA SER A 33 0.18 -2.46 9.03
C SER A 33 -1.32 -2.53 9.29
N VAL A 34 -1.97 -3.53 8.70
CA VAL A 34 -3.38 -3.84 8.97
C VAL A 34 -3.46 -4.73 10.20
N ALA A 35 -4.33 -4.37 11.14
CA ALA A 35 -4.72 -5.21 12.26
C ALA A 35 -5.83 -6.17 11.81
N TYR A 36 -5.67 -7.45 12.13
CA TYR A 36 -6.64 -8.49 11.81
C TYR A 36 -7.33 -8.92 13.09
N LEU A 37 -8.58 -8.51 13.25
CA LEU A 37 -9.33 -8.66 14.50
C LEU A 37 -10.65 -9.40 14.26
N HIS A 38 -11.05 -10.20 15.26
CA HIS A 38 -12.44 -10.61 15.41
C HIS A 38 -13.29 -9.44 15.91
N GLU A 39 -14.59 -9.51 15.70
CA GLU A 39 -15.52 -8.46 16.13
C GLU A 39 -15.43 -8.16 17.66
N ASN A 40 -15.24 -9.19 18.47
CA ASN A 40 -15.11 -9.02 19.92
C ASN A 40 -13.80 -8.31 20.29
N GLU A 41 -12.68 -8.67 19.67
CA GLU A 41 -11.38 -8.02 19.87
C GLU A 41 -11.45 -6.54 19.48
N LEU A 42 -12.09 -6.22 18.36
CA LEU A 42 -12.32 -4.83 17.95
C LEU A 42 -13.15 -4.06 18.99
N LYS A 43 -14.19 -4.67 19.56
CA LYS A 43 -14.98 -4.07 20.66
C LYS A 43 -14.15 -3.83 21.91
N GLU A 44 -13.28 -4.79 22.27
CA GLU A 44 -12.36 -4.66 23.40
C GLU A 44 -11.38 -3.50 23.21
N GLU A 45 -10.79 -3.37 22.03
CA GLU A 45 -9.90 -2.25 21.70
C GLU A 45 -10.61 -0.89 21.75
N ILE A 46 -11.86 -0.80 21.26
CA ILE A 46 -12.67 0.43 21.37
C ILE A 46 -12.97 0.76 22.82
N ASN A 47 -13.30 -0.23 23.64
CA ASN A 47 -13.56 -0.04 25.07
C ASN A 47 -12.29 0.41 25.81
N HIS A 48 -11.14 -0.18 25.49
CA HIS A 48 -9.85 0.22 26.04
C HIS A 48 -9.51 1.67 25.69
N LEU A 49 -9.75 2.07 24.44
CA LEU A 49 -9.59 3.46 24.00
C LEU A 49 -10.51 4.41 24.80
N ALA A 50 -11.78 4.04 24.99
CA ALA A 50 -12.73 4.84 25.76
C ALA A 50 -12.30 5.00 27.23
N LEU A 51 -11.77 3.95 27.85
CA LEU A 51 -11.22 3.99 29.21
C LEU A 51 -9.98 4.90 29.26
N THR A 52 -9.05 4.76 28.33
CA THR A 52 -7.86 5.61 28.26
C THR A 52 -8.23 7.10 28.12
N ILE A 53 -9.23 7.41 27.30
CA ILE A 53 -9.77 8.79 27.17
C ILE A 53 -10.34 9.26 28.52
N SER A 54 -11.11 8.43 29.21
CA SER A 54 -11.72 8.77 30.51
C SER A 54 -10.68 9.01 31.59
N GLU A 55 -9.65 8.19 31.65
CA GLU A 55 -8.55 8.33 32.62
C GLU A 55 -7.72 9.60 32.40
N ASN A 56 -7.63 10.08 31.15
CA ASN A 56 -6.87 11.28 30.79
C ASN A 56 -7.75 12.49 30.48
N ILE A 57 -9.00 12.50 30.94
CA ILE A 57 -10.02 13.47 30.53
C ILE A 57 -9.61 14.93 30.81
N GLU A 58 -8.93 15.20 31.95
CA GLU A 58 -8.50 16.56 32.29
C GLU A 58 -7.40 17.08 31.34
N GLN A 59 -6.49 16.21 30.92
CA GLN A 59 -5.48 16.55 29.92
C GLN A 59 -6.13 16.81 28.55
N ILE A 60 -7.09 15.96 28.18
CA ILE A 60 -7.83 16.09 26.92
C ILE A 60 -8.64 17.37 26.90
N LYS A 61 -9.30 17.78 27.99
CA LYS A 61 -10.03 19.03 28.12
C LYS A 61 -9.12 20.27 27.99
N SER A 62 -7.83 20.13 28.28
CA SER A 62 -6.87 21.23 28.11
C SER A 62 -6.48 21.50 26.64
N LEU A 63 -6.78 20.56 25.74
CA LEU A 63 -6.50 20.68 24.32
C LEU A 63 -7.50 21.65 23.67
N SER A 64 -7.03 22.42 22.68
CA SER A 64 -7.94 23.19 21.84
C SER A 64 -8.88 22.26 21.05
N THR A 65 -10.07 22.72 20.73
CA THR A 65 -11.04 21.97 19.92
C THR A 65 -10.44 21.52 18.59
N GLN A 66 -9.56 22.33 18.00
CA GLN A 66 -8.90 22.02 16.74
C GLN A 66 -7.93 20.82 16.91
N HIS A 67 -7.12 20.81 17.95
CA HIS A 67 -6.22 19.70 18.23
C HIS A 67 -7.01 18.41 18.55
N LEU A 68 -8.03 18.53 19.39
CA LEU A 68 -8.88 17.39 19.73
C LEU A 68 -9.54 16.78 18.47
N SER A 69 -10.14 17.64 17.64
CA SER A 69 -10.75 17.19 16.37
C SER A 69 -9.73 16.50 15.47
N PHE A 70 -8.52 17.04 15.36
CA PHE A 70 -7.45 16.44 14.57
C PHE A 70 -7.04 15.06 15.10
N TYR A 71 -6.84 14.90 16.40
CA TYR A 71 -6.46 13.61 16.99
C TYR A 71 -7.58 12.56 16.86
N LEU A 72 -8.82 12.93 17.18
CA LEU A 72 -9.95 12.02 17.03
C LEU A 72 -10.17 11.60 15.57
N PHE A 73 -10.07 12.54 14.64
CA PHE A 73 -10.16 12.22 13.21
C PHE A 73 -9.09 11.19 12.80
N ASN A 74 -7.85 11.35 13.25
CA ASN A 74 -6.78 10.40 12.93
C ASN A 74 -7.04 9.02 13.55
N VAL A 75 -7.46 8.95 14.82
CA VAL A 75 -7.81 7.69 15.48
C VAL A 75 -8.90 6.94 14.70
N PHE A 76 -10.02 7.61 14.38
CA PHE A 76 -11.11 6.98 13.64
C PHE A 76 -10.70 6.61 12.21
N ARG A 77 -9.92 7.45 11.54
CA ARG A 77 -9.40 7.17 10.21
C ARG A 77 -8.54 5.91 10.18
N PHE A 78 -7.56 5.81 11.08
CA PHE A 78 -6.69 4.63 11.14
C PHE A 78 -7.49 3.39 11.55
N SER A 79 -8.40 3.50 12.50
CA SER A 79 -9.29 2.40 12.87
C SER A 79 -10.14 1.92 11.70
N ALA A 80 -10.67 2.82 10.88
CA ALA A 80 -11.46 2.44 9.71
C ALA A 80 -10.62 1.86 8.56
N LEU A 81 -9.41 2.41 8.34
CA LEU A 81 -8.59 2.05 7.19
C LEU A 81 -7.61 0.91 7.47
N CYS A 82 -7.24 0.66 8.73
CA CYS A 82 -6.20 -0.30 9.08
C CYS A 82 -6.72 -1.52 9.85
N ASN A 83 -8.03 -1.75 9.87
CA ASN A 83 -8.63 -2.98 10.42
C ASN A 83 -9.20 -3.85 9.31
N LYS A 84 -9.10 -5.16 9.50
CA LYS A 84 -9.66 -6.17 8.61
C LYS A 84 -10.09 -7.40 9.43
N HIS A 85 -11.10 -8.12 8.93
CA HIS A 85 -11.54 -9.34 9.58
C HIS A 85 -10.42 -10.38 9.60
N ILE A 86 -10.27 -11.12 10.70
CA ILE A 86 -9.22 -12.12 10.93
C ILE A 86 -9.11 -13.16 9.81
N GLY A 87 -10.21 -13.49 9.14
CA GLY A 87 -10.22 -14.40 7.99
C GLY A 87 -9.32 -13.98 6.81
N PHE A 88 -8.78 -12.77 6.83
CA PHE A 88 -7.83 -12.25 5.84
C PHE A 88 -6.40 -12.13 6.38
N ASP A 89 -6.11 -12.66 7.56
CA ASP A 89 -4.79 -12.53 8.23
C ASP A 89 -3.62 -13.05 7.37
N GLU A 90 -3.87 -14.01 6.48
CA GLU A 90 -2.85 -14.52 5.55
C GLU A 90 -2.30 -13.47 4.59
N GLU A 91 -3.01 -12.34 4.40
CA GLU A 91 -2.57 -11.28 3.49
C GLU A 91 -1.39 -10.48 4.06
N LYS A 92 -1.28 -10.35 5.38
CA LYS A 92 -0.24 -9.56 6.08
C LYS A 92 -0.06 -8.19 5.44
N GLU A 93 -1.19 -7.51 5.22
CA GLU A 93 -1.28 -6.28 4.42
C GLU A 93 -0.64 -5.10 5.14
N TRP A 94 0.03 -4.25 4.36
CA TRP A 94 0.43 -2.91 4.75
C TRP A 94 -0.24 -1.91 3.83
N ARG A 95 -0.68 -0.79 4.38
CA ARG A 95 -1.39 0.26 3.64
C ARG A 95 -0.59 1.55 3.61
N LEU A 96 -0.47 2.11 2.41
CA LEU A 96 -0.01 3.47 2.18
C LEU A 96 -1.25 4.34 2.05
N ILE A 97 -1.42 5.29 2.97
CA ILE A 97 -2.63 6.11 3.11
C ILE A 97 -2.28 7.54 2.76
N ALA A 98 -2.97 8.10 1.77
CA ALA A 98 -2.88 9.51 1.39
C ALA A 98 -4.12 10.26 1.88
N ILE A 99 -3.94 11.47 2.44
CA ILE A 99 -5.04 12.33 2.84
C ILE A 99 -5.24 13.40 1.77
N ALA A 100 -6.33 13.28 1.02
CA ALA A 100 -6.65 14.21 -0.07
C ALA A 100 -6.88 15.67 0.41
N SER A 101 -7.27 15.88 1.67
CA SER A 101 -7.55 17.21 2.25
C SER A 101 -6.30 17.95 2.75
N GLN A 102 -5.20 17.26 2.96
CA GLN A 102 -3.94 17.93 3.17
C GLN A 102 -3.52 18.47 1.80
N ASN A 103 -3.39 19.81 1.68
CA ASN A 103 -2.83 20.45 0.51
C ASN A 103 -1.38 19.96 0.31
N ILE A 104 -1.25 18.74 -0.16
CA ILE A 104 0.03 18.15 -0.51
C ILE A 104 0.44 18.82 -1.81
N LYS A 105 0.97 20.05 -1.68
CA LYS A 105 1.70 20.74 -2.75
C LYS A 105 3.05 20.04 -2.91
N ASN A 106 3.01 18.79 -3.27
CA ASN A 106 4.23 18.12 -3.67
C ASN A 106 3.99 17.53 -5.06
N ASP A 107 5.02 17.55 -5.87
CA ASP A 107 5.01 16.98 -7.23
C ASP A 107 4.92 15.43 -7.21
N LEU A 108 4.84 14.83 -6.01
CA LEU A 108 4.78 13.38 -5.83
C LEU A 108 3.39 12.80 -6.07
N ILE A 109 2.33 13.53 -5.72
CA ILE A 109 0.96 13.04 -5.84
C ILE A 109 0.19 13.85 -6.87
N SER A 110 -0.40 13.19 -7.85
CA SER A 110 -1.34 13.78 -8.79
C SER A 110 -2.73 13.16 -8.64
N HIS A 111 -3.76 13.98 -8.84
CA HIS A 111 -5.14 13.52 -8.98
C HIS A 111 -5.41 13.27 -10.46
N GLU A 112 -5.86 12.08 -10.79
CA GLU A 112 -6.17 11.70 -12.17
C GLU A 112 -7.46 10.89 -12.21
N ILE A 113 -8.11 10.87 -13.38
CA ILE A 113 -9.25 9.99 -13.64
C ILE A 113 -8.75 8.81 -14.47
N GLU A 114 -8.89 7.61 -13.94
CA GLU A 114 -8.54 6.39 -14.64
C GLU A 114 -9.75 5.47 -14.78
N THR A 115 -9.84 4.77 -15.89
CA THR A 115 -10.88 3.76 -16.09
C THR A 115 -10.43 2.41 -15.55
N ILE A 116 -11.00 2.00 -14.43
CA ILE A 116 -10.73 0.72 -13.79
C ILE A 116 -11.92 -0.20 -14.01
N ARG A 117 -11.73 -1.32 -14.71
CA ARG A 117 -12.79 -2.28 -15.06
C ARG A 117 -13.99 -1.62 -15.76
N GLY A 118 -13.72 -0.65 -16.64
CA GLY A 118 -14.76 0.07 -17.38
C GLY A 118 -15.46 1.20 -16.62
N ILE A 119 -15.06 1.50 -15.38
CA ILE A 119 -15.65 2.55 -14.55
C ILE A 119 -14.62 3.66 -14.35
N PRO A 120 -14.90 4.93 -14.77
CA PRO A 120 -14.06 6.08 -14.46
C PRO A 120 -14.00 6.31 -12.93
N GLN A 121 -12.80 6.41 -12.38
CA GLN A 121 -12.56 6.63 -10.95
C GLN A 121 -11.52 7.72 -10.75
N ASN A 122 -11.75 8.57 -9.75
CA ASN A 122 -10.71 9.47 -9.26
C ASN A 122 -9.67 8.65 -8.49
N ILE A 123 -8.43 8.76 -8.91
CA ILE A 123 -7.31 8.09 -8.26
C ILE A 123 -6.22 9.07 -7.85
N LEU A 124 -5.44 8.71 -6.86
CA LEU A 124 -4.20 9.35 -6.49
C LEU A 124 -3.04 8.57 -7.08
N LYS A 125 -2.28 9.19 -7.97
CA LYS A 125 -1.04 8.60 -8.49
C LYS A 125 0.16 9.13 -7.72
N ILE A 126 0.97 8.22 -7.21
CA ILE A 126 2.28 8.54 -6.65
C ILE A 126 3.28 8.54 -7.80
N ARG A 127 3.88 9.70 -8.08
CA ARG A 127 4.91 9.85 -9.11
C ARG A 127 6.26 9.44 -8.54
N LEU A 128 6.73 8.27 -8.91
CA LEU A 128 8.01 7.73 -8.47
C LEU A 128 9.15 8.17 -9.40
N ASN A 129 9.19 9.46 -9.75
CA ASN A 129 10.22 10.05 -10.59
C ASN A 129 11.14 10.94 -9.74
N GLY A 130 12.34 10.53 -9.64
CA GLY A 130 13.57 11.02 -9.04
C GLY A 130 13.61 12.28 -8.17
N ILE A 131 13.00 13.38 -8.57
CA ILE A 131 13.17 14.68 -7.89
C ILE A 131 12.44 14.73 -6.54
N ALA A 132 11.28 14.11 -6.45
CA ALA A 132 10.46 14.13 -5.24
C ALA A 132 10.92 13.12 -4.16
N LEU A 133 11.82 12.19 -4.49
CA LEU A 133 12.30 11.10 -3.62
C LEU A 133 13.84 11.12 -3.50
N ASP A 134 14.46 12.28 -3.28
CA ASP A 134 15.93 12.41 -3.17
C ASP A 134 16.68 11.69 -4.30
N ASN A 135 16.22 11.86 -5.54
CA ASN A 135 16.72 11.19 -6.75
C ASN A 135 16.56 9.65 -6.75
N LEU A 136 15.73 9.08 -5.89
CA LEU A 136 15.41 7.67 -5.94
C LEU A 136 14.52 7.40 -7.16
N LEU A 137 15.01 6.64 -8.11
CA LEU A 137 14.26 6.26 -9.29
C LEU A 137 13.46 4.96 -9.01
N PHE A 138 12.30 4.80 -9.63
CA PHE A 138 11.49 3.58 -9.49
C PHE A 138 12.29 2.30 -9.75
N LYS A 139 13.18 2.32 -10.74
CA LYS A 139 14.07 1.20 -11.05
C LYS A 139 14.96 0.77 -9.89
N ASP A 140 15.37 1.73 -9.03
CA ASP A 140 16.28 1.48 -7.91
C ASP A 140 15.54 0.90 -6.70
N MET A 141 14.21 1.02 -6.68
CA MET A 141 13.32 0.54 -5.61
C MET A 141 12.95 -0.93 -5.77
N ILE A 142 13.00 -1.46 -7.00
CA ILE A 142 12.62 -2.85 -7.27
C ILE A 142 13.71 -3.79 -6.75
N HIS A 143 13.31 -4.71 -5.89
CA HIS A 143 14.19 -5.79 -5.45
C HIS A 143 14.02 -7.03 -6.34
N LYS A 144 12.77 -7.40 -6.62
CA LYS A 144 12.43 -8.63 -7.31
C LYS A 144 11.04 -8.56 -7.94
N ILE A 145 10.84 -9.24 -9.05
CA ILE A 145 9.52 -9.44 -9.66
C ILE A 145 9.26 -10.95 -9.73
N ILE A 146 8.10 -11.39 -9.24
CA ILE A 146 7.71 -12.80 -9.29
C ILE A 146 6.51 -12.93 -10.21
N ILE A 147 6.65 -13.74 -11.26
CA ILE A 147 5.58 -14.10 -12.18
C ILE A 147 4.77 -15.22 -11.52
N GLY A 148 3.47 -15.00 -11.33
CA GLY A 148 2.55 -15.98 -10.78
C GLY A 148 2.28 -17.15 -11.71
N PRO A 149 1.44 -18.11 -11.27
CA PRO A 149 1.01 -19.22 -12.11
C PRO A 149 0.32 -18.70 -13.38
N CYS A 150 0.85 -19.04 -14.55
CA CYS A 150 0.31 -18.57 -15.83
C CYS A 150 0.69 -19.54 -16.96
N LEU A 151 -0.02 -19.45 -18.09
CA LEU A 151 0.22 -20.29 -19.27
C LEU A 151 1.49 -19.88 -20.05
N TYR A 152 1.84 -18.57 -19.99
CA TYR A 152 2.91 -18.02 -20.84
C TYR A 152 3.97 -17.27 -20.03
N PRO A 153 4.66 -17.92 -19.07
CA PRO A 153 5.61 -17.24 -18.17
C PRO A 153 6.80 -16.63 -18.93
N THR A 154 7.26 -17.26 -19.99
CA THR A 154 8.38 -16.74 -20.80
C THR A 154 7.99 -15.45 -21.54
N THR A 155 6.77 -15.39 -22.10
CA THR A 155 6.27 -14.19 -22.78
C THR A 155 6.15 -13.02 -21.82
N ILE A 156 5.55 -13.27 -20.65
CA ILE A 156 5.41 -12.25 -19.58
C ILE A 156 6.79 -11.78 -19.12
N ARG A 157 7.72 -12.72 -18.89
CA ARG A 157 9.10 -12.40 -18.50
C ARG A 157 9.80 -11.50 -19.51
N ASN A 158 9.69 -11.81 -20.79
CA ASN A 158 10.33 -11.01 -21.84
C ASN A 158 9.71 -9.61 -21.93
N SER A 159 8.38 -9.49 -21.86
CA SER A 159 7.70 -8.19 -21.88
C SER A 159 8.09 -7.32 -20.70
N ILE A 160 8.14 -7.88 -19.49
CA ILE A 160 8.59 -7.17 -18.28
C ILE A 160 10.06 -6.78 -18.42
N ALA A 161 10.92 -7.67 -18.92
CA ALA A 161 12.34 -7.38 -19.11
C ALA A 161 12.55 -6.22 -20.10
N THR A 162 11.78 -6.17 -21.18
CA THR A 162 11.80 -5.04 -22.12
C THR A 162 11.41 -3.75 -21.43
N ALA A 163 10.27 -3.71 -20.74
CA ALA A 163 9.81 -2.53 -20.01
C ALA A 163 10.82 -2.04 -18.94
N LEU A 164 11.48 -2.96 -18.27
CA LEU A 164 12.52 -2.62 -17.29
C LEU A 164 13.79 -2.07 -17.94
N ASN A 165 14.19 -2.61 -19.09
CA ASN A 165 15.29 -2.05 -19.88
C ASN A 165 15.01 -0.62 -20.33
N ASP A 166 13.78 -0.34 -20.79
CA ASP A 166 13.36 0.98 -21.26
C ASP A 166 13.47 2.05 -20.16
N ILE A 167 13.27 1.67 -18.90
CA ILE A 167 13.49 2.55 -17.76
C ILE A 167 14.91 2.50 -17.18
N GLY A 168 15.82 1.77 -17.83
CA GLY A 168 17.24 1.71 -17.48
C GLY A 168 17.61 0.79 -16.33
N VAL A 169 16.84 -0.28 -16.07
CA VAL A 169 17.25 -1.37 -15.17
C VAL A 169 18.33 -2.19 -15.87
N LYS A 170 19.48 -2.36 -15.22
CA LYS A 170 20.53 -3.25 -15.72
C LYS A 170 20.14 -4.71 -15.44
N ASP A 171 20.40 -5.58 -16.42
CA ASP A 171 20.20 -7.04 -16.31
C ASP A 171 18.83 -7.45 -15.74
N PRO A 172 17.71 -6.93 -16.30
CA PRO A 172 16.38 -7.08 -15.69
C PRO A 172 15.94 -8.54 -15.53
N LYS A 173 16.51 -9.46 -16.33
CA LYS A 173 16.19 -10.89 -16.23
C LYS A 173 16.67 -11.54 -14.93
N GLU A 174 17.63 -10.94 -14.23
CA GLU A 174 18.13 -11.45 -12.96
C GLU A 174 17.15 -11.21 -11.80
N ILE A 175 16.36 -10.15 -11.91
CA ILE A 175 15.36 -9.81 -10.87
C ILE A 175 13.97 -10.37 -11.16
N ILE A 176 13.76 -11.01 -12.33
CA ILE A 176 12.47 -11.60 -12.71
C ILE A 176 12.52 -13.11 -12.52
N HIS A 177 11.66 -13.61 -11.65
CA HIS A 177 11.57 -15.02 -11.29
C HIS A 177 10.16 -15.57 -11.52
N ASN A 178 10.05 -16.87 -11.73
CA ASN A 178 8.77 -17.57 -11.74
C ASN A 178 8.43 -18.05 -10.32
N SER A 179 7.14 -18.07 -9.98
CA SER A 179 6.67 -18.53 -8.66
C SER A 179 6.86 -20.01 -8.43
N HIS A 180 7.07 -20.81 -9.49
CA HIS A 180 7.07 -22.28 -9.48
C HIS A 180 5.79 -22.93 -8.91
N ILE A 181 4.74 -22.13 -8.69
CA ILE A 181 3.43 -22.63 -8.29
C ILE A 181 2.70 -23.13 -9.55
N PRO A 182 2.20 -24.38 -9.55
CA PRO A 182 1.51 -24.91 -10.72
C PRO A 182 0.20 -24.17 -10.98
N LEU A 183 -0.06 -23.86 -12.25
CA LEU A 183 -1.37 -23.36 -12.67
C LEU A 183 -2.39 -24.48 -12.53
N ARG A 184 -3.42 -24.28 -11.71
CA ARG A 184 -4.58 -25.16 -11.69
C ARG A 184 -5.57 -24.66 -12.72
N VAL A 185 -5.66 -25.35 -13.84
CA VAL A 185 -6.74 -25.14 -14.81
C VAL A 185 -7.97 -25.81 -14.22
N ASN A 186 -9.02 -25.04 -13.89
CA ASN A 186 -10.30 -25.61 -13.56
C ASN A 186 -10.83 -26.26 -14.84
N SER A 187 -10.90 -27.59 -14.86
CA SER A 187 -11.59 -28.38 -15.87
C SER A 187 -13.09 -28.22 -15.74
#